data_eb6335e7c72fd8f02dacfcc969375a10
#
_entry.id   eb6335e7c72fd8f02dacfcc969375a10
#
_cell.length_a   1.000
_cell.length_b   1.000
_cell.length_c   1.000
_cell.angle_alpha   90.00
_cell.angle_beta   90.00
_cell.angle_gamma   90.00
#
_symmetry.space_group_name_H-M   'P 1'
#
loop_
_entity.id
_entity.type
_entity.pdbx_description
1 polymer ?
#
loop_
_entity_poly.entity_id
_entity_poly.type
_entity_poly.pdbx_seq_one_letter_code
_entity_poly.pdbx_strand_id
1 'polypeptide(L)'
;MIAVVSRRLRSFTLTPRFVSTAALFYGGLIVVATLWNFLRGREFHFLGDSVTFGIALGLSSAVMTVSLGILLYRVSRVVREVSEELAPMLVDGGSLRDLLLISLFSGVGEELLFRGAVQPEFGLVVAAILFGALHIGPDRRYLFWTVWAMLAGLLFGGLYVVTGGLLAPVIAHVLHNAVTFALWRRSRRSKAAAA
;
A
#
# COMPACT_ATOMS: atom_id res chain seq x y z
N MET A 1 -4.36 18.08 24.15
CA MET A 1 -4.90 16.89 23.48
C MET A 1 -3.97 16.34 22.40
N ILE A 2 -3.36 17.18 21.55
CA ILE A 2 -2.40 16.77 20.49
C ILE A 2 -1.14 16.08 21.03
N ALA A 3 -0.58 16.55 22.15
CA ALA A 3 0.61 15.95 22.77
C ALA A 3 0.36 14.55 23.36
N VAL A 4 -0.85 14.24 23.79
CA VAL A 4 -1.21 12.92 24.35
C VAL A 4 -1.41 11.90 23.24
N VAL A 5 -1.99 12.30 22.10
CA VAL A 5 -2.13 11.44 20.92
C VAL A 5 -0.75 11.13 20.34
N SER A 6 0.13 12.13 20.22
CA SER A 6 1.52 11.96 19.76
C SER A 6 2.36 11.05 20.67
N ARG A 7 2.13 11.06 22.01
CA ARG A 7 2.82 10.13 22.95
C ARG A 7 2.31 8.70 22.82
N ARG A 8 1.01 8.47 22.56
CA ARG A 8 0.48 7.12 22.33
C ARG A 8 0.96 6.51 21.02
N LEU A 9 1.12 7.31 19.97
CA LEU A 9 1.62 6.83 18.68
C LEU A 9 3.10 6.45 18.71
N ARG A 10 3.91 7.07 19.60
CA ARG A 10 5.36 6.75 19.73
C ARG A 10 5.67 5.39 20.37
N SER A 11 4.70 4.72 20.95
CA SER A 11 4.90 3.37 21.54
C SER A 11 4.49 2.23 20.60
N PHE A 12 4.00 2.52 19.40
CA PHE A 12 3.69 1.51 18.40
C PHE A 12 4.98 1.13 17.69
N THR A 13 5.49 -0.04 17.95
CA THR A 13 6.63 -0.65 17.25
C THR A 13 6.15 -1.91 16.54
N LEU A 14 6.73 -2.19 15.37
CA LEU A 14 6.52 -3.45 14.67
C LEU A 14 6.93 -4.61 15.58
N THR A 15 5.95 -5.38 16.02
CA THR A 15 6.14 -6.60 16.81
C THR A 15 5.71 -7.80 15.98
N PRO A 16 6.13 -9.04 16.32
CA PRO A 16 5.60 -10.24 15.68
C PRO A 16 4.07 -10.31 15.72
N ARG A 17 3.44 -9.76 16.76
CA ARG A 17 1.97 -9.65 16.85
C ARG A 17 1.39 -8.72 15.79
N PHE A 18 2.08 -7.62 15.48
CA PHE A 18 1.64 -6.71 14.42
C PHE A 18 1.65 -7.37 13.04
N VAL A 19 2.73 -8.11 12.72
CA VAL A 19 2.82 -8.88 11.46
C VAL A 19 1.73 -9.93 11.37
N SER A 20 1.47 -10.67 12.46
CA SER A 20 0.38 -11.64 12.52
C SER A 20 -1.00 -11.00 12.35
N THR A 21 -1.23 -9.84 12.99
CA THR A 21 -2.47 -9.09 12.85
C THR A 21 -2.66 -8.59 11.42
N ALA A 22 -1.59 -8.07 10.79
CA ALA A 22 -1.61 -7.69 9.39
C ALA A 22 -1.93 -8.88 8.47
N ALA A 23 -1.29 -10.03 8.70
CA ALA A 23 -1.58 -11.26 7.95
C ALA A 23 -3.03 -11.71 8.08
N LEU A 24 -3.61 -11.64 9.28
CA LEU A 24 -5.03 -11.96 9.51
C LEU A 24 -5.95 -10.96 8.82
N PHE A 25 -5.65 -9.65 8.92
CA PHE A 25 -6.45 -8.61 8.28
C PHE A 25 -6.44 -8.75 6.76
N TYR A 26 -5.27 -8.81 6.13
CA TYR A 26 -5.15 -8.95 4.67
C TYR A 26 -5.62 -10.32 4.18
N GLY A 27 -5.44 -11.38 4.98
CA GLY A 27 -6.05 -12.69 4.73
C GLY A 27 -7.57 -12.61 4.74
N GLY A 28 -8.15 -11.83 5.64
CA GLY A 28 -9.59 -11.53 5.66
C GLY A 28 -10.06 -10.82 4.39
N LEU A 29 -9.27 -9.85 3.86
CA LEU A 29 -9.60 -9.19 2.58
C LEU A 29 -9.61 -10.21 1.41
N ILE A 30 -8.65 -11.13 1.40
CA ILE A 30 -8.59 -12.20 0.38
C ILE A 30 -9.83 -13.09 0.46
N VAL A 31 -10.23 -13.51 1.67
CA VAL A 31 -11.43 -14.30 1.88
C VAL A 31 -12.67 -13.54 1.40
N VAL A 32 -12.82 -12.26 1.75
CA VAL A 32 -13.93 -11.42 1.28
C VAL A 32 -13.96 -11.33 -0.24
N ALA A 33 -12.82 -11.06 -0.88
CA ALA A 33 -12.72 -10.97 -2.33
C ALA A 33 -13.07 -12.30 -3.02
N THR A 34 -12.60 -13.42 -2.45
CA THR A 34 -12.86 -14.76 -2.97
C THR A 34 -14.35 -15.12 -2.87
N LEU A 35 -14.96 -14.88 -1.70
CA LEU A 35 -16.39 -15.11 -1.50
C LEU A 35 -17.25 -14.23 -2.40
N TRP A 36 -16.86 -12.95 -2.57
CA TRP A 36 -17.55 -12.03 -3.47
C TRP A 36 -17.56 -12.55 -4.90
N ASN A 37 -16.38 -12.92 -5.43
CA ASN A 37 -16.30 -13.45 -6.78
C ASN A 37 -17.01 -14.78 -6.94
N PHE A 38 -16.91 -15.67 -5.95
CA PHE A 38 -17.66 -16.93 -5.93
C PHE A 38 -19.18 -16.71 -6.04
N LEU A 39 -19.73 -15.79 -5.23
CA LEU A 39 -21.16 -15.44 -5.27
C LEU A 39 -21.59 -14.77 -6.58
N ARG A 40 -20.66 -14.15 -7.29
CA ARG A 40 -20.89 -13.49 -8.59
C ARG A 40 -20.57 -14.40 -9.78
N GLY A 41 -20.12 -15.64 -9.57
CA GLY A 41 -19.71 -16.56 -10.63
C GLY A 41 -18.51 -16.04 -11.42
N ARG A 42 -17.59 -15.31 -10.76
CA ARG A 42 -16.39 -14.71 -11.39
C ARG A 42 -15.13 -15.39 -10.89
N GLU A 43 -14.12 -15.43 -11.77
CA GLU A 43 -12.78 -15.90 -11.44
C GLU A 43 -11.78 -14.74 -11.37
N PHE A 44 -10.68 -14.95 -10.67
CA PHE A 44 -9.57 -13.99 -10.67
C PHE A 44 -8.70 -14.19 -11.90
N HIS A 45 -8.47 -13.13 -12.64
CA HIS A 45 -7.49 -13.10 -13.72
C HIS A 45 -6.11 -12.72 -13.15
N PHE A 46 -5.31 -13.72 -12.76
CA PHE A 46 -4.03 -13.44 -12.09
C PHE A 46 -2.95 -12.93 -13.04
N LEU A 47 -2.70 -13.61 -14.14
CA LEU A 47 -1.54 -13.35 -15.00
C LEU A 47 -1.82 -12.29 -16.07
N GLY A 48 -3.10 -12.12 -16.46
CA GLY A 48 -3.48 -11.25 -17.57
C GLY A 48 -3.10 -11.80 -18.94
N ASP A 49 -3.15 -10.94 -19.97
CA ASP A 49 -2.98 -11.32 -21.37
C ASP A 49 -1.52 -11.64 -21.74
N SER A 50 -0.56 -11.02 -21.03
CA SER A 50 0.88 -11.24 -21.23
C SER A 50 1.65 -11.05 -19.91
N VAL A 51 2.25 -12.13 -19.42
CA VAL A 51 3.06 -12.13 -18.20
C VAL A 51 4.24 -11.15 -18.29
N THR A 52 4.97 -11.17 -19.41
CA THR A 52 6.12 -10.28 -19.62
C THR A 52 5.72 -8.80 -19.61
N PHE A 53 4.62 -8.47 -20.31
CA PHE A 53 4.09 -7.12 -20.33
C PHE A 53 3.58 -6.69 -18.95
N GLY A 54 2.88 -7.57 -18.23
CA GLY A 54 2.43 -7.34 -16.86
C GLY A 54 3.59 -7.07 -15.90
N ILE A 55 4.67 -7.86 -15.96
CA ILE A 55 5.88 -7.65 -15.16
C ILE A 55 6.52 -6.29 -15.51
N ALA A 56 6.71 -5.99 -16.79
CA ALA A 56 7.35 -4.74 -17.23
C ALA A 56 6.58 -3.51 -16.76
N LEU A 57 5.25 -3.50 -16.92
CA LEU A 57 4.40 -2.39 -16.46
C LEU A 57 4.35 -2.29 -14.93
N GLY A 58 4.28 -3.42 -14.22
CA GLY A 58 4.31 -3.45 -12.76
C GLY A 58 5.60 -2.87 -12.20
N LEU A 59 6.76 -3.28 -12.72
CA LEU A 59 8.07 -2.76 -12.34
C LEU A 59 8.22 -1.27 -12.66
N SER A 60 7.85 -0.85 -13.86
CA SER A 60 7.92 0.56 -14.28
C SER A 60 7.04 1.46 -13.40
N SER A 61 5.83 1.00 -13.07
CA SER A 61 4.91 1.71 -12.18
C SER A 61 5.42 1.77 -10.74
N ALA A 62 6.05 0.71 -10.24
CA ALA A 62 6.71 0.74 -8.93
C ALA A 62 7.83 1.78 -8.89
N VAL A 63 8.71 1.80 -9.89
CA VAL A 63 9.79 2.80 -10.00
C VAL A 63 9.22 4.21 -10.07
N MET A 64 8.20 4.43 -10.88
CA MET A 64 7.54 5.73 -11.02
C MET A 64 6.94 6.20 -9.69
N THR A 65 6.14 5.37 -9.02
CA THR A 65 5.46 5.75 -7.77
C THR A 65 6.44 5.97 -6.62
N VAL A 66 7.50 5.15 -6.51
CA VAL A 66 8.57 5.35 -5.52
C VAL A 66 9.33 6.63 -5.80
N SER A 67 9.72 6.89 -7.06
CA SER A 67 10.46 8.09 -7.44
C SER A 67 9.65 9.36 -7.17
N LEU A 68 8.35 9.35 -7.50
CA LEU A 68 7.44 10.44 -7.21
C LEU A 68 7.26 10.64 -5.69
N GLY A 69 7.13 9.56 -4.92
CA GLY A 69 7.09 9.63 -3.46
C GLY A 69 8.34 10.26 -2.85
N ILE A 70 9.53 9.88 -3.34
CA ILE A 70 10.81 10.49 -2.92
C ILE A 70 10.85 11.99 -3.28
N LEU A 71 10.42 12.34 -4.49
CA LEU A 71 10.36 13.74 -4.92
C LEU A 71 9.44 14.55 -4.01
N LEU A 72 8.22 14.08 -3.79
CA LEU A 72 7.23 14.73 -2.94
C LEU A 72 7.71 14.85 -1.48
N TYR A 73 8.37 13.84 -0.95
CA TYR A 73 9.02 13.92 0.37
C TYR A 73 10.08 15.03 0.44
N ARG A 74 10.83 15.26 -0.65
CA ARG A 74 11.88 16.31 -0.71
C ARG A 74 11.29 17.70 -0.82
N VAL A 75 10.24 17.89 -1.62
CA VAL A 75 9.73 19.23 -1.96
C VAL A 75 8.54 19.68 -1.09
N SER A 76 7.76 18.75 -0.51
CA SER A 76 6.58 19.06 0.29
C SER A 76 6.84 18.85 1.78
N ARG A 77 6.68 19.94 2.55
CA ARG A 77 6.77 19.88 4.01
C ARG A 77 5.70 18.97 4.62
N VAL A 78 4.47 19.04 4.12
CA VAL A 78 3.35 18.22 4.62
C VAL A 78 3.62 16.73 4.40
N VAL A 79 4.08 16.34 3.20
CA VAL A 79 4.43 14.94 2.89
C VAL A 79 5.52 14.44 3.83
N ARG A 80 6.54 15.24 4.07
CA ARG A 80 7.64 14.91 4.98
C ARG A 80 7.15 14.72 6.41
N GLU A 81 6.35 15.66 6.94
CA GLU A 81 5.79 15.59 8.29
C GLU A 81 4.95 14.33 8.49
N VAL A 82 4.02 14.04 7.57
CA VAL A 82 3.18 12.83 7.61
C VAL A 82 4.03 11.56 7.50
N SER A 83 5.00 11.52 6.59
CA SER A 83 5.89 10.38 6.44
C SER A 83 6.72 10.12 7.70
N GLU A 84 7.25 11.17 8.34
CA GLU A 84 8.02 11.06 9.58
C GLU A 84 7.17 10.68 10.80
N GLU A 85 5.88 10.98 10.75
CA GLU A 85 4.91 10.55 11.77
C GLU A 85 4.51 9.08 11.60
N LEU A 86 4.33 8.61 10.36
CA LEU A 86 3.95 7.23 10.05
C LEU A 86 5.12 6.24 10.11
N ALA A 87 6.30 6.65 9.68
CA ALA A 87 7.45 5.75 9.57
C ALA A 87 7.77 4.99 10.87
N PRO A 88 7.79 5.62 12.07
CA PRO A 88 8.05 4.90 13.31
C PRO A 88 7.05 3.77 13.57
N MET A 89 5.78 4.00 13.23
CA MET A 89 4.72 3.02 13.46
C MET A 89 4.86 1.79 12.55
N LEU A 90 5.38 2.00 11.34
CA LEU A 90 5.43 0.98 10.29
C LEU A 90 6.80 0.28 10.19
N VAL A 91 7.89 0.89 10.67
CA VAL A 91 9.23 0.33 10.46
C VAL A 91 10.06 0.15 11.73
N ASP A 92 9.75 0.85 12.84
CA ASP A 92 10.54 0.72 14.07
C ASP A 92 10.30 -0.65 14.74
N GLY A 93 11.37 -1.29 15.17
CA GLY A 93 11.34 -2.62 15.78
C GLY A 93 11.17 -3.78 14.80
N GLY A 94 10.88 -3.51 13.51
CA GLY A 94 10.73 -4.56 12.50
C GLY A 94 12.03 -5.00 11.85
N SER A 95 12.13 -6.28 11.52
CA SER A 95 13.15 -6.79 10.63
C SER A 95 12.84 -6.44 9.17
N LEU A 96 13.81 -6.57 8.28
CA LEU A 96 13.54 -6.42 6.82
C LEU A 96 12.51 -7.45 6.35
N ARG A 97 12.55 -8.66 6.90
CA ARG A 97 11.58 -9.71 6.60
C ARG A 97 10.15 -9.28 6.96
N ASP A 98 9.95 -8.66 8.13
CA ASP A 98 8.63 -8.20 8.56
C ASP A 98 8.06 -7.15 7.61
N LEU A 99 8.89 -6.20 7.17
CA LEU A 99 8.51 -5.17 6.21
C LEU A 99 8.12 -5.77 4.84
N LEU A 100 8.90 -6.74 4.36
CA LEU A 100 8.60 -7.44 3.10
C LEU A 100 7.32 -8.25 3.21
N LEU A 101 7.07 -8.93 4.33
CA LEU A 101 5.83 -9.67 4.57
C LEU A 101 4.61 -8.74 4.60
N ILE A 102 4.69 -7.60 5.31
CA ILE A 102 3.61 -6.62 5.35
C ILE A 102 3.35 -6.04 3.95
N SER A 103 4.40 -5.72 3.20
CA SER A 103 4.27 -5.23 1.83
C SER A 103 3.60 -6.25 0.91
N LEU A 104 3.95 -7.54 1.07
CA LEU A 104 3.35 -8.62 0.33
C LEU A 104 1.88 -8.81 0.69
N PHE A 105 1.57 -8.88 1.99
CA PHE A 105 0.20 -9.08 2.45
C PHE A 105 -0.72 -7.92 2.04
N SER A 106 -0.27 -6.66 2.23
CA SER A 106 -1.05 -5.50 1.83
C SER A 106 -1.23 -5.45 0.30
N GLY A 107 -0.14 -5.56 -0.45
CA GLY A 107 -0.22 -5.48 -1.90
C GLY A 107 -1.06 -6.58 -2.52
N VAL A 108 -0.97 -7.82 -2.04
CA VAL A 108 -1.80 -8.92 -2.55
C VAL A 108 -3.25 -8.81 -2.06
N GLY A 109 -3.46 -8.60 -0.76
CA GLY A 109 -4.81 -8.58 -0.18
C GLY A 109 -5.66 -7.43 -0.71
N GLU A 110 -5.08 -6.25 -0.81
CA GLU A 110 -5.79 -5.07 -1.33
C GLU A 110 -6.04 -5.17 -2.84
N GLU A 111 -5.08 -5.66 -3.63
CA GLU A 111 -5.30 -5.81 -5.07
C GLU A 111 -6.35 -6.88 -5.39
N LEU A 112 -6.37 -8.00 -4.67
CA LEU A 112 -7.42 -9.00 -4.82
C LEU A 112 -8.80 -8.44 -4.49
N LEU A 113 -8.93 -7.66 -3.41
CA LEU A 113 -10.20 -7.04 -3.06
C LEU A 113 -10.59 -5.94 -4.06
N PHE A 114 -9.70 -4.97 -4.29
CA PHE A 114 -10.07 -3.78 -5.07
C PHE A 114 -10.12 -4.06 -6.57
N ARG A 115 -9.11 -4.72 -7.14
CA ARG A 115 -9.06 -4.98 -8.60
C ARG A 115 -9.74 -6.29 -8.96
N GLY A 116 -9.64 -7.29 -8.06
CA GLY A 116 -10.26 -8.59 -8.29
C GLY A 116 -11.77 -8.63 -8.03
N ALA A 117 -12.31 -7.83 -7.11
CA ALA A 117 -13.73 -7.88 -6.75
C ALA A 117 -14.46 -6.54 -6.91
N VAL A 118 -13.97 -5.46 -6.29
CA VAL A 118 -14.67 -4.15 -6.25
C VAL A 118 -14.69 -3.50 -7.62
N GLN A 119 -13.56 -3.44 -8.32
CA GLN A 119 -13.47 -2.80 -9.62
C GLN A 119 -14.30 -3.49 -10.72
N PRO A 120 -14.36 -4.82 -10.83
CA PRO A 120 -15.29 -5.48 -11.76
C PRO A 120 -16.77 -5.24 -11.46
N GLU A 121 -17.13 -4.89 -10.22
CA GLU A 121 -18.50 -4.60 -9.81
C GLU A 121 -18.89 -3.14 -10.06
N PHE A 122 -18.02 -2.19 -9.64
CA PHE A 122 -18.37 -0.77 -9.57
C PHE A 122 -17.55 0.11 -10.52
N GLY A 123 -16.60 -0.46 -11.25
CA GLY A 123 -15.72 0.25 -12.16
C GLY A 123 -14.49 0.88 -11.48
N LEU A 124 -13.54 1.30 -12.32
CA LEU A 124 -12.23 1.82 -11.94
C LEU A 124 -12.31 3.02 -10.99
N VAL A 125 -13.14 4.02 -11.32
CA VAL A 125 -13.19 5.29 -10.57
C VAL A 125 -13.74 5.07 -9.17
N VAL A 126 -14.83 4.30 -9.04
CA VAL A 126 -15.44 4.00 -7.74
C VAL A 126 -14.45 3.18 -6.88
N ALA A 127 -13.81 2.17 -7.45
CA ALA A 127 -12.81 1.37 -6.74
C ALA A 127 -11.63 2.24 -6.24
N ALA A 128 -11.16 3.20 -7.05
CA ALA A 128 -10.08 4.10 -6.66
C ALA A 128 -10.50 5.08 -5.56
N ILE A 129 -11.72 5.62 -5.60
CA ILE A 129 -12.26 6.48 -4.54
C ILE A 129 -12.37 5.71 -3.24
N LEU A 130 -12.93 4.50 -3.27
CA LEU A 130 -13.05 3.65 -2.08
C LEU A 130 -11.68 3.28 -1.52
N PHE A 131 -10.71 2.97 -2.39
CA PHE A 131 -9.34 2.71 -1.98
C PHE A 131 -8.72 3.91 -1.25
N GLY A 132 -8.86 5.12 -1.80
CA GLY A 132 -8.43 6.36 -1.14
C GLY A 132 -9.16 6.62 0.18
N ALA A 133 -10.47 6.37 0.24
CA ALA A 133 -11.27 6.58 1.43
C ALA A 133 -10.83 5.71 2.63
N LEU A 134 -10.33 4.50 2.39
CA LEU A 134 -9.75 3.66 3.44
C LEU A 134 -8.41 4.19 4.00
N HIS A 135 -7.82 5.19 3.34
CA HIS A 135 -6.57 5.82 3.74
C HIS A 135 -6.78 7.21 4.38
N ILE A 136 -7.99 7.49 4.86
CA ILE A 136 -8.27 8.73 5.60
C ILE A 136 -7.57 8.67 6.95
N GLY A 137 -6.75 9.67 7.22
CA GLY A 137 -6.03 9.79 8.48
C GLY A 137 -6.71 10.75 9.47
N PRO A 138 -6.12 10.93 10.67
CA PRO A 138 -6.77 11.60 11.81
C PRO A 138 -6.90 13.12 11.65
N ASP A 139 -6.19 13.76 10.73
CA ASP A 139 -6.24 15.21 10.53
C ASP A 139 -6.05 15.59 9.05
N ARG A 140 -6.18 16.90 8.75
CA ARG A 140 -6.14 17.44 7.37
C ARG A 140 -4.82 17.19 6.64
N ARG A 141 -3.69 17.00 7.32
CA ARG A 141 -2.39 16.71 6.69
C ARG A 141 -2.41 15.35 5.98
N TYR A 142 -3.18 14.41 6.53
CA TYR A 142 -3.36 13.09 5.95
C TYR A 142 -4.23 13.08 4.69
N LEU A 143 -4.92 14.18 4.36
CA LEU A 143 -5.65 14.29 3.09
C LEU A 143 -4.71 14.07 1.89
N PHE A 144 -3.45 14.48 2.02
CA PHE A 144 -2.43 14.14 1.02
C PHE A 144 -2.30 12.63 0.82
N TRP A 145 -2.24 11.85 1.91
CA TRP A 145 -2.14 10.40 1.84
C TRP A 145 -3.39 9.76 1.23
N THR A 146 -4.57 10.25 1.61
CA THR A 146 -5.84 9.83 1.01
C THR A 146 -5.85 10.07 -0.51
N VAL A 147 -5.46 11.27 -0.95
CA VAL A 147 -5.37 11.60 -2.38
C VAL A 147 -4.29 10.77 -3.09
N TRP A 148 -3.14 10.57 -2.45
CA TRP A 148 -2.08 9.70 -2.98
C TRP A 148 -2.59 8.27 -3.19
N ALA A 149 -3.28 7.70 -2.20
CA ALA A 149 -3.86 6.36 -2.29
C ALA A 149 -4.93 6.29 -3.40
N MET A 150 -5.77 7.32 -3.55
CA MET A 150 -6.75 7.37 -4.64
C MET A 150 -6.07 7.41 -6.02
N LEU A 151 -5.00 8.20 -6.19
CA LEU A 151 -4.23 8.26 -7.44
C LEU A 151 -3.50 6.94 -7.72
N ALA A 152 -2.90 6.32 -6.70
CA ALA A 152 -2.35 4.97 -6.80
C ALA A 152 -3.46 3.95 -7.15
N GLY A 153 -4.64 4.14 -6.58
CA GLY A 153 -5.84 3.37 -6.91
C GLY A 153 -6.21 3.43 -8.38
N LEU A 154 -6.21 4.62 -8.97
CA LEU A 154 -6.45 4.82 -10.42
C LEU A 154 -5.35 4.18 -11.26
N LEU A 155 -4.08 4.36 -10.87
CA LEU A 155 -2.94 3.75 -11.57
C LEU A 155 -3.03 2.22 -11.56
N PHE A 156 -3.14 1.61 -10.39
CA PHE A 156 -3.17 0.15 -10.24
C PHE A 156 -4.41 -0.46 -10.89
N GLY A 157 -5.55 0.22 -10.77
CA GLY A 157 -6.76 -0.18 -11.48
C GLY A 157 -6.65 -0.04 -13.01
N GLY A 158 -5.94 0.97 -13.50
CA GLY A 158 -5.59 1.13 -14.92
C GLY A 158 -4.66 0.02 -15.40
N LEU A 159 -3.64 -0.36 -14.59
CA LEU A 159 -2.78 -1.51 -14.89
C LEU A 159 -3.59 -2.79 -15.04
N TYR A 160 -4.53 -3.04 -14.14
CA TYR A 160 -5.43 -4.20 -14.22
C TYR A 160 -6.20 -4.23 -15.53
N VAL A 161 -6.76 -3.09 -15.97
CA VAL A 161 -7.49 -2.99 -17.24
C VAL A 161 -6.59 -3.22 -18.44
N VAL A 162 -5.41 -2.58 -18.46
CA VAL A 162 -4.49 -2.62 -19.61
C VAL A 162 -3.81 -3.99 -19.77
N THR A 163 -3.56 -4.69 -18.66
CA THR A 163 -2.87 -5.99 -18.69
C THR A 163 -3.83 -7.18 -18.62
N GLY A 164 -5.12 -6.95 -18.41
CA GLY A 164 -6.11 -8.00 -18.27
C GLY A 164 -5.98 -8.83 -16.98
N GLY A 165 -5.17 -8.40 -15.99
CA GLY A 165 -4.93 -9.21 -14.79
C GLY A 165 -4.27 -8.52 -13.62
N LEU A 166 -4.16 -9.27 -12.52
CA LEU A 166 -3.68 -8.79 -11.21
C LEU A 166 -2.15 -8.68 -11.12
N LEU A 167 -1.39 -9.32 -12.00
CA LEU A 167 0.07 -9.40 -11.90
C LEU A 167 0.74 -8.03 -11.84
N ALA A 168 0.39 -7.14 -12.78
CA ALA A 168 0.98 -5.81 -12.86
C ALA A 168 0.67 -4.94 -11.63
N PRO A 169 -0.62 -4.76 -11.21
CA PRO A 169 -0.91 -3.98 -10.03
C PRO A 169 -0.33 -4.57 -8.75
N VAL A 170 -0.33 -5.91 -8.57
CA VAL A 170 0.29 -6.56 -7.40
C VAL A 170 1.79 -6.26 -7.34
N ILE A 171 2.53 -6.42 -8.46
CA ILE A 171 3.96 -6.09 -8.51
C ILE A 171 4.18 -4.62 -8.17
N ALA A 172 3.42 -3.71 -8.78
CA ALA A 172 3.56 -2.28 -8.54
C ALA A 172 3.35 -1.92 -7.07
N HIS A 173 2.28 -2.44 -6.46
CA HIS A 173 1.90 -2.15 -5.09
C HIS A 173 2.89 -2.75 -4.08
N VAL A 174 3.19 -4.05 -4.19
CA VAL A 174 4.13 -4.74 -3.29
C VAL A 174 5.50 -4.07 -3.31
N LEU A 175 6.03 -3.75 -4.48
CA LEU A 175 7.33 -3.11 -4.60
C LEU A 175 7.31 -1.66 -4.13
N HIS A 176 6.24 -0.90 -4.40
CA HIS A 176 6.07 0.44 -3.85
C HIS A 176 6.19 0.43 -2.31
N ASN A 177 5.42 -0.43 -1.65
CA ASN A 177 5.43 -0.56 -0.19
C ASN A 177 6.80 -1.05 0.32
N ALA A 178 7.35 -2.11 -0.28
CA ALA A 178 8.61 -2.71 0.16
C ALA A 178 9.77 -1.72 0.08
N VAL A 179 9.90 -1.00 -1.03
CA VAL A 179 10.98 -0.01 -1.22
C VAL A 179 10.76 1.19 -0.30
N THR A 180 9.53 1.70 -0.19
CA THR A 180 9.22 2.83 0.71
C THR A 180 9.54 2.48 2.17
N PHE A 181 9.14 1.34 2.66
CA PHE A 181 9.45 0.90 4.02
C PHE A 181 10.95 0.67 4.24
N ALA A 182 11.65 0.10 3.25
CA ALA A 182 13.11 -0.05 3.32
C ALA A 182 13.83 1.29 3.40
N LEU A 183 13.40 2.29 2.62
CA LEU A 183 13.94 3.65 2.66
C LEU A 183 13.67 4.34 4.01
N TRP A 184 12.46 4.23 4.53
CA TRP A 184 12.11 4.77 5.84
C TRP A 184 12.95 4.12 6.95
N ARG A 185 13.07 2.78 6.94
CA ARG A 185 13.91 2.06 7.91
C ARG A 185 15.37 2.49 7.84
N ARG A 186 15.92 2.66 6.63
CA ARG A 186 17.31 3.15 6.46
C ARG A 186 17.48 4.55 7.03
N SER A 187 16.57 5.47 6.71
CA SER A 187 16.59 6.85 7.23
C SER A 187 16.51 6.90 8.76
N ARG A 188 15.63 6.10 9.35
CA ARG A 188 15.46 6.01 10.81
C ARG A 188 16.71 5.50 11.50
N ARG A 189 17.35 4.44 10.97
CA ARG A 189 18.62 3.91 11.50
C ARG A 189 19.77 4.90 11.43
N SER A 190 19.88 5.61 10.32
CA SER A 190 20.89 6.65 10.16
C SER A 190 20.72 7.80 11.17
N LYS A 191 19.47 8.25 11.39
CA LYS A 191 19.16 9.29 12.40
C LYS A 191 19.48 8.80 13.83
N ALA A 192 19.18 7.54 14.14
CA ALA A 192 19.48 6.96 15.46
C ALA A 192 20.97 6.75 15.72
N ALA A 193 21.78 6.52 14.69
CA ALA A 193 23.23 6.39 14.80
C ALA A 193 23.96 7.75 14.91
N ALA A 194 23.30 8.85 14.56
CA ALA A 194 23.85 10.21 14.59
C ALA A 194 23.43 11.01 15.86
N ALA A 195 22.55 10.43 16.69
CA ALA A 195 22.06 11.01 17.95
C ALA A 195 22.75 10.45 19.17
#